data_1b9a84ae6a3e7db01ffaba51573ae4b1
#
_entry.id   1b9a84ae6a3e7db01ffaba51573ae4b1
#
_cell.length_a   1.000
_cell.length_b   1.000
_cell.length_c   1.000
_cell.angle_alpha   90.00
_cell.angle_beta   90.00
_cell.angle_gamma   90.00
#
_symmetry.space_group_name_H-M   'P 1'
#
loop_
_entity.id
_entity.type
_entity.pdbx_description
1 polymer ?
#
loop_
_entity_poly.entity_id
_entity_poly.type
_entity_poly.pdbx_seq_one_letter_code
_entity_poly.pdbx_strand_id
1 'polypeptide(L)'
;MYQAYKTPIDNTTFKVEWEKLTDQKWVKLPESTSCLFNTKNKHTSPKGKLSEYSEIVYDKPFKNITVSTEEEQYQYTKAQQGFFRIRLTDPNGGFGQTEYRILFADIMIRNSHTRKQTPVPKPPYNPMIESIDIGYSAEEEYFFNGDTPRDRCRIYHIHPLRQKELHEIDLRHPFPMVGVPTEDGIILFGIGNSIGNDQIRLFFEMAALKREIEKEYLPCVQWSFFNGKQWEFIKPGNLLSDTTGNLLNTGLVDILLPSPISEEMLDINGDFWLSAKVSCHTQNCSSIRNVYLNPVKARLEIPEEMEALISEELESFTGLVSFEKSMPGLTDIYQIIPAKGGRLPETPEDMRLQITQEMSHRNRAVLPRDYEQITLAQFPEVEKVLCLPGIDSKAQNRSPIVTLVVMQKEKDKKILPLCEHRLLMRIEDYIGDKTSPFITVDAITPVYEEVTVCCNLRIKPGYPVGDILRQTEARINNCIAPWRDKEEIPVFGLSFSSTDLYTSIRECEAIVDIDILSVAHVVYTAKDQQKSYYLNRYPEEARQNFNVSPSQPWCILVPSDRHLLYIDQKDELLEQLELGYLGVGSNFIINK
;
A
#
# COMPACT_ATOMS: atom_id res chain seq x y z
N MET A 1 13.41 -58.45 -31.47
CA MET A 1 13.22 -57.38 -32.48
C MET A 1 14.34 -57.43 -33.55
N TYR A 2 15.63 -57.43 -33.16
CA TYR A 2 16.75 -57.39 -34.09
C TYR A 2 16.89 -58.57 -35.06
N GLN A 3 16.34 -59.72 -34.73
CA GLN A 3 16.41 -60.89 -35.58
C GLN A 3 15.47 -60.86 -36.79
N ALA A 4 14.47 -60.00 -36.75
CA ALA A 4 13.49 -59.84 -37.83
C ALA A 4 13.90 -58.81 -38.88
N TYR A 5 14.82 -57.90 -38.52
CA TYR A 5 15.28 -56.85 -39.41
C TYR A 5 16.74 -57.11 -39.85
N LYS A 6 17.00 -57.04 -41.12
CA LYS A 6 18.34 -57.20 -41.71
C LYS A 6 19.19 -55.96 -41.59
N THR A 7 18.61 -54.82 -41.27
CA THR A 7 19.27 -53.51 -41.14
C THR A 7 19.34 -53.09 -39.67
N PRO A 8 20.39 -52.33 -39.26
CA PRO A 8 20.48 -51.79 -37.91
C PRO A 8 19.29 -50.87 -37.63
N ILE A 9 18.69 -51.06 -36.49
CA ILE A 9 17.55 -50.29 -36.03
C ILE A 9 18.07 -49.09 -35.20
N ASP A 10 17.57 -47.89 -35.47
CA ASP A 10 17.86 -46.68 -34.71
C ASP A 10 16.54 -45.89 -34.44
N ASN A 11 16.65 -44.77 -33.78
CA ASN A 11 15.46 -43.92 -33.44
C ASN A 11 14.72 -43.41 -34.68
N THR A 12 15.34 -43.36 -35.85
CA THR A 12 14.75 -42.88 -37.11
C THR A 12 13.98 -43.98 -37.85
N THR A 13 14.16 -45.26 -37.46
CA THR A 13 13.57 -46.41 -38.13
C THR A 13 12.04 -46.46 -37.98
N PHE A 14 11.54 -46.00 -36.81
CA PHE A 14 10.12 -46.07 -36.51
C PHE A 14 9.50 -44.68 -36.62
N LYS A 15 8.68 -44.49 -37.63
CA LYS A 15 7.96 -43.24 -37.87
C LYS A 15 6.49 -43.39 -37.60
N VAL A 16 5.91 -42.38 -37.01
CA VAL A 16 4.47 -42.27 -36.69
C VAL A 16 3.86 -41.03 -37.32
N GLU A 17 2.61 -41.10 -37.60
CA GLU A 17 1.78 -40.01 -38.11
C GLU A 17 0.54 -39.85 -37.26
N TRP A 18 0.14 -38.59 -37.03
CA TRP A 18 -1.11 -38.26 -36.41
C TRP A 18 -2.20 -38.12 -37.47
N GLU A 19 -3.31 -38.77 -37.22
CA GLU A 19 -4.50 -38.73 -38.09
C GLU A 19 -5.73 -38.35 -37.25
N LYS A 20 -6.63 -37.55 -37.82
CA LYS A 20 -7.95 -37.26 -37.27
C LYS A 20 -9.04 -37.95 -38.05
N LEU A 21 -10.10 -38.35 -37.39
CA LEU A 21 -11.33 -38.89 -38.03
C LEU A 21 -12.21 -37.73 -38.46
N THR A 22 -12.50 -37.66 -39.77
CA THR A 22 -13.38 -36.68 -40.37
C THR A 22 -14.23 -37.37 -41.42
N ASP A 23 -15.53 -37.25 -41.35
CA ASP A 23 -16.48 -37.87 -42.27
C ASP A 23 -16.22 -39.36 -42.51
N GLN A 24 -16.06 -40.12 -41.43
CA GLN A 24 -15.75 -41.57 -41.42
C GLN A 24 -14.41 -41.95 -42.08
N LYS A 25 -13.55 -40.96 -42.41
CA LYS A 25 -12.24 -41.20 -42.99
C LYS A 25 -11.14 -40.66 -42.09
N TRP A 26 -10.04 -41.42 -42.04
CA TRP A 26 -8.85 -40.95 -41.34
C TRP A 26 -8.02 -40.03 -42.25
N VAL A 27 -7.86 -38.82 -41.84
CA VAL A 27 -7.11 -37.78 -42.56
C VAL A 27 -5.82 -37.46 -41.79
N LYS A 28 -4.71 -37.55 -42.49
CA LYS A 28 -3.40 -37.18 -41.93
C LYS A 28 -3.36 -35.67 -41.57
N LEU A 29 -2.84 -35.40 -40.42
CA LEU A 29 -2.60 -34.01 -39.99
C LEU A 29 -1.37 -33.40 -40.69
N PRO A 30 -1.37 -32.13 -40.99
CA PRO A 30 -0.21 -31.44 -41.60
C PRO A 30 1.01 -31.56 -40.69
N GLU A 31 2.17 -31.85 -41.28
CA GLU A 31 3.48 -31.95 -40.58
C GLU A 31 3.46 -32.84 -39.32
N SER A 32 2.63 -33.89 -39.36
CA SER A 32 2.40 -34.79 -38.20
C SER A 32 3.36 -35.99 -38.15
N THR A 33 4.29 -36.11 -39.08
CA THR A 33 5.24 -37.21 -39.12
C THR A 33 6.36 -36.99 -38.12
N SER A 34 6.52 -37.90 -37.17
CA SER A 34 7.61 -37.87 -36.17
C SER A 34 8.21 -39.24 -35.94
N CYS A 35 9.37 -39.30 -35.32
CA CYS A 35 9.99 -40.56 -34.90
C CYS A 35 9.31 -41.04 -33.62
N LEU A 36 8.92 -42.31 -33.56
CA LEU A 36 8.31 -42.91 -32.37
C LEU A 36 9.30 -42.90 -31.18
N PHE A 37 10.59 -43.14 -31.42
CA PHE A 37 11.63 -43.10 -30.42
C PHE A 37 12.42 -41.81 -30.60
N ASN A 38 12.01 -40.75 -29.88
CA ASN A 38 12.64 -39.44 -29.97
C ASN A 38 13.17 -39.05 -28.58
N THR A 39 14.44 -38.66 -28.49
CA THR A 39 15.00 -38.08 -27.27
C THR A 39 15.00 -36.57 -27.38
N LYS A 40 14.50 -35.88 -26.39
CA LYS A 40 14.64 -34.41 -26.25
C LYS A 40 16.12 -33.95 -26.23
N ASN A 41 17.03 -34.85 -25.85
CA ASN A 41 18.46 -34.58 -25.86
C ASN A 41 19.04 -34.99 -27.21
N LYS A 42 19.72 -34.06 -27.89
CA LYS A 42 20.39 -34.21 -29.20
C LYS A 42 21.50 -35.28 -29.25
N HIS A 43 21.55 -36.21 -28.32
CA HIS A 43 22.47 -37.32 -28.38
C HIS A 43 21.88 -38.39 -29.29
N THR A 44 22.42 -38.49 -30.47
CA THR A 44 22.19 -39.61 -31.41
C THR A 44 22.37 -40.93 -30.66
N SER A 45 21.27 -41.67 -30.53
CA SER A 45 21.34 -43.02 -29.97
C SER A 45 22.35 -43.83 -30.79
N PRO A 46 23.31 -44.57 -30.15
CA PRO A 46 24.25 -45.40 -30.89
C PRO A 46 23.50 -46.33 -31.83
N LYS A 47 24.04 -46.58 -33.03
CA LYS A 47 23.44 -47.54 -33.98
C LYS A 47 23.14 -48.87 -33.27
N GLY A 48 21.86 -49.27 -33.33
CA GLY A 48 21.38 -50.49 -32.72
C GLY A 48 20.78 -50.36 -31.31
N LYS A 49 20.65 -49.17 -30.72
CA LYS A 49 19.90 -48.93 -29.49
C LYS A 49 18.72 -47.95 -29.73
N LEU A 50 17.57 -48.28 -29.16
CA LEU A 50 16.41 -47.40 -29.11
C LEU A 50 16.39 -46.68 -27.76
N SER A 51 15.83 -45.48 -27.74
CA SER A 51 15.60 -44.74 -26.50
C SER A 51 14.57 -45.47 -25.64
N GLU A 52 14.82 -45.56 -24.34
CA GLU A 52 13.88 -46.20 -23.38
C GLU A 52 12.60 -45.36 -23.22
N TYR A 53 12.74 -44.03 -23.24
CA TYR A 53 11.63 -43.08 -23.13
C TYR A 53 11.61 -42.18 -24.35
N SER A 54 10.41 -41.90 -24.86
CA SER A 54 10.22 -40.92 -25.92
C SER A 54 8.91 -40.19 -25.72
N GLU A 55 8.91 -38.95 -26.12
CA GLU A 55 7.73 -38.08 -26.10
C GLU A 55 7.37 -37.71 -27.53
N ILE A 56 6.12 -37.96 -27.92
CA ILE A 56 5.61 -37.60 -29.24
C ILE A 56 4.67 -36.42 -29.03
N VAL A 57 5.11 -35.22 -29.43
CA VAL A 57 4.33 -33.98 -29.28
C VAL A 57 3.79 -33.60 -30.65
N TYR A 58 2.51 -33.20 -30.65
CA TYR A 58 1.91 -32.48 -31.76
C TYR A 58 1.37 -31.17 -31.20
N ASP A 59 2.09 -30.09 -31.42
CA ASP A 59 1.89 -28.75 -30.82
C ASP A 59 1.06 -27.80 -31.70
N LYS A 60 0.64 -28.26 -32.89
CA LYS A 60 -0.17 -27.43 -33.78
C LYS A 60 -1.64 -27.52 -33.40
N PRO A 61 -2.35 -26.39 -33.35
CA PRO A 61 -3.76 -26.38 -32.99
C PRO A 61 -4.59 -27.11 -34.05
N PHE A 62 -5.50 -27.96 -33.57
CA PHE A 62 -6.51 -28.58 -34.43
C PHE A 62 -7.60 -27.54 -34.72
N LYS A 63 -7.64 -27.02 -35.95
CA LYS A 63 -8.70 -26.12 -36.37
C LYS A 63 -9.95 -26.90 -36.76
N ASN A 64 -11.13 -26.33 -36.43
CA ASN A 64 -12.43 -26.84 -36.79
C ASN A 64 -12.73 -28.26 -36.28
N ILE A 65 -12.60 -28.45 -34.97
CA ILE A 65 -13.13 -29.66 -34.32
C ILE A 65 -14.56 -29.33 -33.90
N THR A 66 -15.52 -29.98 -34.53
CA THR A 66 -16.89 -30.03 -34.05
C THR A 66 -17.03 -31.17 -33.05
N VAL A 67 -17.37 -30.80 -31.81
CA VAL A 67 -17.67 -31.80 -30.78
C VAL A 67 -19.13 -32.19 -30.93
N SER A 68 -19.39 -33.49 -31.02
CA SER A 68 -20.75 -33.98 -31.05
C SER A 68 -21.35 -34.01 -29.64
N THR A 69 -22.62 -33.59 -29.51
CA THR A 69 -23.36 -33.62 -28.26
C THR A 69 -24.12 -34.93 -28.03
N GLU A 70 -24.12 -35.85 -29.00
CA GLU A 70 -24.81 -37.13 -28.91
C GLU A 70 -23.90 -38.23 -28.35
N GLU A 71 -24.29 -38.86 -27.24
CA GLU A 71 -23.48 -39.90 -26.55
C GLU A 71 -23.10 -41.10 -27.43
N GLU A 72 -23.96 -41.46 -28.40
CA GLU A 72 -23.69 -42.59 -29.31
C GLU A 72 -22.47 -42.36 -30.21
N GLN A 73 -22.07 -41.11 -30.46
CA GLN A 73 -20.94 -40.77 -31.30
C GLN A 73 -19.59 -40.95 -30.62
N TYR A 74 -19.55 -41.17 -29.31
CA TYR A 74 -18.31 -41.47 -28.59
C TYR A 74 -17.86 -42.93 -28.73
N GLN A 75 -18.64 -43.79 -29.36
CA GLN A 75 -18.22 -45.14 -29.66
C GLN A 75 -17.34 -45.17 -30.91
N TYR A 76 -16.10 -45.62 -30.77
CA TYR A 76 -15.10 -45.66 -31.87
C TYR A 76 -15.62 -46.29 -33.18
N THR A 77 -16.41 -47.33 -33.08
CA THR A 77 -16.98 -48.06 -34.26
C THR A 77 -18.09 -47.30 -34.97
N LYS A 78 -18.75 -46.37 -34.31
CA LYS A 78 -19.87 -45.59 -34.85
C LYS A 78 -19.50 -44.13 -35.10
N ALA A 79 -18.36 -43.72 -34.61
CA ALA A 79 -17.94 -42.34 -34.67
C ALA A 79 -17.68 -41.87 -36.11
N GLN A 80 -18.17 -40.70 -36.44
CA GLN A 80 -17.91 -40.04 -37.73
C GLN A 80 -16.77 -39.02 -37.63
N GLN A 81 -16.55 -38.49 -36.45
CA GLN A 81 -15.54 -37.45 -36.16
C GLN A 81 -15.16 -37.45 -34.67
N GLY A 82 -14.19 -36.63 -34.30
CA GLY A 82 -13.83 -36.39 -32.88
C GLY A 82 -12.78 -37.35 -32.33
N PHE A 83 -12.25 -38.27 -33.13
CA PHE A 83 -11.18 -39.17 -32.73
C PHE A 83 -9.86 -38.83 -33.38
N PHE A 84 -8.79 -39.06 -32.63
CA PHE A 84 -7.41 -38.96 -33.07
C PHE A 84 -6.71 -40.30 -32.90
N ARG A 85 -5.76 -40.62 -33.79
CA ARG A 85 -4.93 -41.80 -33.65
C ARG A 85 -3.50 -41.49 -34.04
N ILE A 86 -2.58 -42.23 -33.44
CA ILE A 86 -1.20 -42.30 -33.84
C ILE A 86 -1.04 -43.59 -34.64
N ARG A 87 -0.59 -43.47 -35.88
CA ARG A 87 -0.36 -44.61 -36.75
C ARG A 87 1.14 -44.77 -37.02
N LEU A 88 1.64 -45.98 -36.82
CA LEU A 88 2.98 -46.33 -37.23
C LEU A 88 3.02 -46.50 -38.77
N THR A 89 3.86 -45.73 -39.44
CA THR A 89 3.97 -45.72 -40.91
C THR A 89 5.22 -46.46 -41.40
N ASP A 90 6.31 -46.34 -40.70
CA ASP A 90 7.56 -47.05 -40.99
C ASP A 90 8.02 -47.79 -39.74
N PRO A 91 8.60 -48.99 -39.89
CA PRO A 91 8.65 -49.81 -41.09
C PRO A 91 7.32 -50.49 -41.38
N ASN A 92 7.06 -50.78 -42.64
CA ASN A 92 5.85 -51.48 -43.09
C ASN A 92 5.93 -52.94 -42.57
N GLY A 93 5.15 -53.28 -41.55
CA GLY A 93 5.27 -54.54 -40.80
C GLY A 93 5.36 -54.31 -39.28
N GLY A 94 5.38 -53.07 -38.87
CA GLY A 94 5.41 -52.67 -37.46
C GLY A 94 6.65 -53.10 -36.71
N PHE A 95 6.48 -53.62 -35.51
CA PHE A 95 7.58 -54.07 -34.66
C PHE A 95 8.04 -55.51 -34.97
N GLY A 96 7.75 -56.00 -36.17
CA GLY A 96 8.13 -57.34 -36.62
C GLY A 96 7.15 -58.46 -36.23
N GLN A 97 5.85 -58.11 -35.99
CA GLN A 97 4.84 -59.09 -35.62
C GLN A 97 4.63 -60.14 -36.73
N THR A 98 4.63 -59.70 -37.98
CA THR A 98 4.46 -60.59 -39.15
C THR A 98 5.66 -61.48 -39.36
N GLU A 99 6.83 -60.91 -39.35
CA GLU A 99 8.10 -61.61 -39.53
C GLU A 99 8.39 -62.55 -38.36
N TYR A 100 7.99 -62.21 -37.15
CA TYR A 100 8.12 -63.05 -35.96
C TYR A 100 7.39 -64.37 -36.11
N ARG A 101 6.16 -64.35 -36.61
CA ARG A 101 5.35 -65.59 -36.80
C ARG A 101 6.03 -66.54 -37.75
N ILE A 102 6.55 -66.03 -38.85
CA ILE A 102 7.25 -66.85 -39.86
C ILE A 102 8.58 -67.40 -39.28
N LEU A 103 9.37 -66.50 -38.66
CA LEU A 103 10.67 -66.86 -38.08
C LEU A 103 10.52 -67.85 -36.92
N PHE A 104 9.48 -67.65 -36.06
CA PHE A 104 9.19 -68.54 -34.96
C PHE A 104 8.84 -69.95 -35.49
N ALA A 105 7.93 -70.05 -36.48
CA ALA A 105 7.53 -71.32 -37.08
C ALA A 105 8.73 -72.03 -37.74
N ASP A 106 9.59 -71.31 -38.49
CA ASP A 106 10.74 -71.86 -39.15
C ASP A 106 11.78 -72.37 -38.12
N ILE A 107 12.06 -71.66 -37.06
CA ILE A 107 13.00 -72.11 -36.01
C ILE A 107 12.42 -73.31 -35.26
N MET A 108 11.08 -73.33 -34.97
CA MET A 108 10.48 -74.50 -34.33
C MET A 108 10.53 -75.74 -35.19
N ILE A 109 10.28 -75.61 -36.48
CA ILE A 109 10.45 -76.74 -37.46
C ILE A 109 11.91 -77.20 -37.54
N ARG A 110 12.89 -76.31 -37.62
CA ARG A 110 14.30 -76.65 -37.63
C ARG A 110 14.73 -77.36 -36.34
N ASN A 111 14.27 -76.82 -35.17
CA ASN A 111 14.61 -77.43 -33.89
C ASN A 111 13.95 -78.81 -33.69
N SER A 112 12.90 -79.17 -34.39
CA SER A 112 12.29 -80.52 -34.36
C SER A 112 13.13 -81.54 -35.14
N HIS A 113 13.91 -81.09 -36.08
CA HIS A 113 14.74 -81.97 -36.96
C HIS A 113 16.24 -81.99 -36.67
N THR A 114 16.70 -81.10 -35.76
CA THR A 114 18.14 -80.98 -35.50
C THR A 114 18.45 -81.15 -34.01
N ARG A 115 19.57 -81.88 -33.69
CA ARG A 115 20.03 -82.02 -32.30
C ARG A 115 20.60 -80.76 -31.72
N LYS A 116 21.01 -79.78 -32.54
CA LYS A 116 21.54 -78.49 -32.12
C LYS A 116 20.41 -77.49 -32.22
N GLN A 117 19.81 -77.19 -31.07
CA GLN A 117 18.66 -76.22 -31.00
C GLN A 117 19.12 -74.81 -31.27
N THR A 118 18.42 -74.12 -32.13
CA THR A 118 18.52 -72.65 -32.33
C THR A 118 17.69 -71.94 -31.31
N PRO A 119 18.20 -70.88 -30.63
CA PRO A 119 17.37 -70.16 -29.64
C PRO A 119 16.14 -69.58 -30.29
N VAL A 120 15.01 -69.68 -29.60
CA VAL A 120 13.70 -69.12 -30.00
C VAL A 120 13.78 -67.60 -30.06
N PRO A 121 13.27 -66.94 -31.11
CA PRO A 121 13.28 -65.52 -31.23
C PRO A 121 12.47 -64.86 -30.13
N LYS A 122 12.94 -63.73 -29.60
CA LYS A 122 12.17 -62.98 -28.64
C LYS A 122 10.89 -62.40 -29.27
N PRO A 123 9.77 -62.29 -28.51
CA PRO A 123 8.54 -61.72 -29.02
C PRO A 123 8.72 -60.28 -29.52
N PRO A 124 7.85 -59.81 -30.43
CA PRO A 124 7.89 -58.45 -30.92
C PRO A 124 7.65 -57.46 -29.79
N TYR A 125 8.22 -56.28 -29.93
CA TYR A 125 8.07 -55.22 -28.98
C TYR A 125 6.65 -54.61 -29.02
N ASN A 126 6.05 -54.46 -27.87
CA ASN A 126 4.80 -53.68 -27.71
C ASN A 126 5.11 -52.37 -26.99
N PRO A 127 4.94 -51.23 -27.65
CA PRO A 127 5.11 -49.94 -26.98
C PRO A 127 4.05 -49.77 -25.89
N MET A 128 4.49 -49.29 -24.73
CA MET A 128 3.59 -48.94 -23.62
C MET A 128 3.50 -47.42 -23.56
N ILE A 129 2.30 -46.91 -23.34
CA ILE A 129 2.04 -45.50 -23.15
C ILE A 129 1.98 -45.24 -21.64
N GLU A 130 2.78 -44.32 -21.15
CA GLU A 130 2.83 -43.95 -19.74
C GLU A 130 1.79 -42.85 -19.42
N SER A 131 1.71 -41.85 -20.28
CA SER A 131 0.70 -40.76 -20.14
C SER A 131 0.26 -40.26 -21.51
N ILE A 132 -0.91 -39.68 -21.55
CA ILE A 132 -1.47 -38.94 -22.69
C ILE A 132 -1.98 -37.61 -22.15
N ASP A 133 -1.36 -36.54 -22.58
CA ASP A 133 -1.78 -35.19 -22.21
C ASP A 133 -2.46 -34.51 -23.40
N ILE A 134 -3.66 -33.98 -23.16
CA ILE A 134 -4.44 -33.29 -24.17
C ILE A 134 -4.76 -31.88 -23.65
N GLY A 135 -4.19 -30.87 -24.33
CA GLY A 135 -4.55 -29.47 -24.11
C GLY A 135 -5.64 -29.02 -25.09
N TYR A 136 -6.57 -28.25 -24.61
CA TYR A 136 -7.53 -27.58 -25.50
C TYR A 136 -7.71 -26.13 -25.09
N SER A 137 -8.01 -25.28 -26.06
CA SER A 137 -8.48 -23.91 -25.84
C SER A 137 -9.78 -23.73 -26.63
N ALA A 138 -10.72 -23.03 -26.03
CA ALA A 138 -11.96 -22.65 -26.67
C ALA A 138 -12.15 -21.14 -26.49
N GLU A 139 -12.45 -20.47 -27.59
CA GLU A 139 -12.75 -19.04 -27.62
C GLU A 139 -14.08 -18.83 -28.31
N GLU A 140 -14.92 -18.02 -27.69
CA GLU A 140 -16.18 -17.58 -28.26
C GLU A 140 -16.29 -16.07 -28.09
N GLU A 141 -16.54 -15.35 -29.17
CA GLU A 141 -16.72 -13.91 -29.16
C GLU A 141 -18.20 -13.57 -29.03
N TYR A 142 -18.53 -12.77 -28.04
CA TYR A 142 -19.86 -12.22 -27.85
C TYR A 142 -19.84 -10.72 -28.10
N PHE A 143 -20.63 -10.27 -29.05
CA PHE A 143 -20.81 -8.86 -29.35
C PHE A 143 -22.04 -8.32 -28.62
N PHE A 144 -21.81 -7.44 -27.64
CA PHE A 144 -22.87 -6.81 -26.86
C PHE A 144 -23.46 -5.59 -27.59
N ASN A 145 -24.02 -5.83 -28.76
CA ASN A 145 -24.63 -4.79 -29.63
C ASN A 145 -26.17 -4.78 -29.59
N GLY A 146 -26.77 -5.43 -28.61
CA GLY A 146 -28.22 -5.57 -28.48
C GLY A 146 -28.80 -6.82 -29.13
N ASP A 147 -28.08 -7.48 -30.02
CA ASP A 147 -28.54 -8.66 -30.76
C ASP A 147 -28.09 -9.99 -30.16
N THR A 148 -27.32 -9.96 -29.09
CA THR A 148 -26.83 -11.20 -28.44
C THR A 148 -27.96 -11.87 -27.69
N PRO A 149 -28.30 -13.14 -28.00
CA PRO A 149 -29.35 -13.86 -27.30
C PRO A 149 -28.97 -14.00 -25.81
N ARG A 150 -29.88 -13.58 -24.93
CA ARG A 150 -29.72 -13.66 -23.45
C ARG A 150 -29.46 -15.08 -22.95
N ASP A 151 -29.87 -16.07 -23.70
CA ASP A 151 -29.72 -17.49 -23.36
C ASP A 151 -28.28 -18.00 -23.48
N ARG A 152 -27.40 -17.28 -24.19
CA ARG A 152 -26.03 -17.71 -24.44
C ARG A 152 -25.00 -17.07 -23.51
N CYS A 153 -25.21 -15.81 -23.12
CA CYS A 153 -24.26 -15.09 -22.24
C CYS A 153 -25.02 -14.19 -21.28
N ARG A 154 -24.68 -14.28 -20.00
CA ARG A 154 -25.17 -13.40 -18.94
C ARG A 154 -23.99 -12.76 -18.24
N ILE A 155 -24.05 -11.47 -18.00
CA ILE A 155 -23.03 -10.73 -17.28
C ILE A 155 -23.56 -10.37 -15.91
N TYR A 156 -22.77 -10.65 -14.90
CA TYR A 156 -23.07 -10.31 -13.52
C TYR A 156 -21.97 -9.41 -12.96
N HIS A 157 -22.37 -8.28 -12.37
CA HIS A 157 -21.51 -7.57 -11.47
C HIS A 157 -21.61 -8.20 -10.09
N ILE A 158 -20.50 -8.72 -9.61
CA ILE A 158 -20.42 -9.30 -8.27
C ILE A 158 -19.95 -8.19 -7.32
N HIS A 159 -20.83 -7.82 -6.41
CA HIS A 159 -20.55 -6.91 -5.31
C HIS A 159 -20.48 -7.71 -4.01
N PRO A 160 -19.83 -7.19 -2.96
CA PRO A 160 -19.91 -7.83 -1.65
C PRO A 160 -21.36 -8.07 -1.23
N LEU A 161 -21.71 -9.33 -0.92
CA LEU A 161 -23.03 -9.80 -0.49
C LEU A 161 -24.18 -9.64 -1.49
N ARG A 162 -23.92 -9.30 -2.74
CA ARG A 162 -24.95 -9.32 -3.80
C ARG A 162 -24.32 -9.47 -5.17
N GLN A 163 -25.10 -10.02 -6.09
CA GLN A 163 -24.78 -9.99 -7.52
C GLN A 163 -25.89 -9.25 -8.26
N LYS A 164 -25.53 -8.49 -9.26
CA LYS A 164 -26.46 -7.77 -10.12
C LYS A 164 -26.28 -8.24 -11.55
N GLU A 165 -27.32 -8.84 -12.13
CA GLU A 165 -27.34 -9.16 -13.55
C GLU A 165 -27.53 -7.87 -14.38
N LEU A 166 -26.72 -7.73 -15.41
CA LEU A 166 -26.81 -6.61 -16.34
C LEU A 166 -27.74 -6.99 -17.48
N HIS A 167 -28.97 -6.45 -17.44
CA HIS A 167 -30.02 -6.82 -18.38
C HIS A 167 -30.02 -6.02 -19.69
N GLU A 168 -29.53 -4.79 -19.66
CA GLU A 168 -29.53 -3.91 -20.83
C GLU A 168 -28.18 -3.23 -20.96
N ILE A 169 -27.62 -3.35 -22.16
CA ILE A 169 -26.41 -2.64 -22.54
C ILE A 169 -26.87 -1.41 -23.34
N ASP A 170 -26.83 -0.27 -22.71
CA ASP A 170 -27.07 0.98 -23.41
C ASP A 170 -25.76 1.43 -24.09
N LEU A 171 -25.71 1.30 -25.41
CA LEU A 171 -24.57 1.74 -26.21
C LEU A 171 -24.24 3.24 -26.09
N ARG A 172 -25.20 4.04 -25.59
CA ARG A 172 -24.99 5.47 -25.34
C ARG A 172 -24.22 5.75 -24.07
N HIS A 173 -24.25 4.81 -23.12
CA HIS A 173 -23.55 4.90 -21.85
C HIS A 173 -22.69 3.65 -21.68
N PRO A 174 -21.38 3.73 -22.01
CA PRO A 174 -20.49 2.60 -21.83
C PRO A 174 -20.51 2.18 -20.36
N PHE A 175 -20.97 0.97 -20.10
CA PHE A 175 -20.94 0.46 -18.73
C PHE A 175 -19.55 -0.11 -18.42
N PRO A 176 -19.05 0.05 -17.22
CA PRO A 176 -17.76 -0.48 -16.84
C PRO A 176 -17.83 -2.01 -16.81
N MET A 177 -16.80 -2.68 -17.33
CA MET A 177 -16.70 -4.14 -17.32
C MET A 177 -16.66 -4.72 -15.90
N VAL A 178 -16.12 -3.95 -14.97
CA VAL A 178 -16.09 -4.25 -13.54
C VAL A 178 -17.10 -3.35 -12.84
N GLY A 179 -17.86 -3.90 -11.89
CA GLY A 179 -18.82 -3.12 -11.09
C GLY A 179 -18.10 -1.97 -10.39
N VAL A 180 -18.47 -0.73 -10.72
CA VAL A 180 -17.95 0.44 -10.02
C VAL A 180 -18.78 0.64 -8.76
N PRO A 181 -18.14 0.79 -7.60
CA PRO A 181 -18.83 1.20 -6.38
C PRO A 181 -19.56 2.52 -6.62
N THR A 182 -20.77 2.64 -6.10
CA THR A 182 -21.57 3.88 -6.20
C THR A 182 -21.11 4.93 -5.20
N GLU A 183 -20.34 4.52 -4.23
CA GLU A 183 -19.80 5.36 -3.15
C GLU A 183 -18.29 5.56 -3.34
N ASP A 184 -17.79 6.70 -2.91
CA ASP A 184 -16.36 7.06 -2.99
C ASP A 184 -15.48 6.14 -2.14
N GLY A 185 -16.01 5.58 -1.05
CA GLY A 185 -15.34 4.59 -0.21
C GLY A 185 -16.30 3.71 0.57
N ILE A 186 -15.98 2.44 0.67
CA ILE A 186 -16.72 1.46 1.48
C ILE A 186 -15.73 0.55 2.22
N ILE A 187 -16.02 0.29 3.49
CA ILE A 187 -15.34 -0.73 4.29
C ILE A 187 -16.39 -1.69 4.82
N LEU A 188 -16.11 -2.98 4.70
CA LEU A 188 -16.97 -4.05 5.18
C LEU A 188 -16.26 -4.82 6.29
N PHE A 189 -16.97 -5.10 7.38
CA PHE A 189 -16.49 -5.87 8.52
C PHE A 189 -17.35 -7.13 8.67
N GLY A 190 -16.74 -8.32 8.50
CA GLY A 190 -17.35 -9.60 8.83
C GLY A 190 -17.02 -9.95 10.28
N ILE A 191 -18.04 -10.17 11.09
CA ILE A 191 -17.92 -10.44 12.53
C ILE A 191 -18.45 -11.83 12.81
N GLY A 192 -17.55 -12.74 13.16
CA GLY A 192 -17.90 -14.11 13.58
C GLY A 192 -18.39 -14.18 15.02
N ASN A 193 -19.09 -15.27 15.34
CA ASN A 193 -19.61 -15.57 16.69
C ASN A 193 -20.42 -14.44 17.34
N SER A 194 -21.24 -13.76 16.55
CA SER A 194 -21.95 -12.54 16.96
C SER A 194 -23.41 -12.77 17.36
N ILE A 195 -23.92 -14.00 17.27
CA ILE A 195 -25.33 -14.34 17.59
C ILE A 195 -25.71 -13.90 19.00
N GLY A 196 -26.85 -13.25 19.12
CA GLY A 196 -27.41 -12.78 20.38
C GLY A 196 -26.88 -11.43 20.86
N ASN A 197 -25.87 -10.87 20.20
CA ASN A 197 -25.38 -9.53 20.53
C ASN A 197 -26.26 -8.46 19.87
N ASP A 198 -26.55 -7.41 20.62
CA ASP A 198 -27.24 -6.20 20.15
C ASP A 198 -26.35 -4.97 20.15
N GLN A 199 -25.16 -5.07 20.70
CA GLN A 199 -24.18 -3.98 20.76
C GLN A 199 -22.85 -4.44 20.17
N ILE A 200 -22.33 -3.63 19.26
CA ILE A 200 -21.02 -3.87 18.61
C ILE A 200 -20.11 -2.71 18.94
N ARG A 201 -18.98 -3.03 19.56
CA ARG A 201 -17.92 -2.07 19.87
C ARG A 201 -16.69 -2.38 19.05
N LEU A 202 -16.27 -1.40 18.25
CA LEU A 202 -15.08 -1.46 17.41
C LEU A 202 -14.06 -0.44 17.88
N PHE A 203 -12.82 -0.86 18.01
CA PHE A 203 -11.71 0.06 18.20
C PHE A 203 -10.87 0.11 16.94
N PHE A 204 -10.70 1.31 16.42
CA PHE A 204 -9.92 1.59 15.22
C PHE A 204 -8.56 2.12 15.62
N GLU A 205 -7.52 1.39 15.24
CA GLU A 205 -6.15 1.90 15.27
C GLU A 205 -5.86 2.55 13.92
N MET A 206 -5.78 3.88 13.91
CA MET A 206 -5.58 4.67 12.71
C MET A 206 -4.14 5.16 12.62
N ALA A 207 -3.67 5.42 11.41
CA ALA A 207 -2.46 6.18 11.23
C ALA A 207 -2.68 7.61 11.73
N ALA A 208 -1.69 8.16 12.45
CA ALA A 208 -1.80 9.52 12.97
C ALA A 208 -1.93 10.52 11.81
N LEU A 209 -2.99 11.31 11.84
CA LEU A 209 -3.22 12.38 10.88
C LEU A 209 -2.58 13.66 11.41
N LYS A 210 -1.38 13.95 10.95
CA LYS A 210 -0.61 15.15 11.35
C LYS A 210 -0.89 16.33 10.42
N ARG A 211 -2.16 16.61 10.17
CA ARG A 211 -2.62 17.77 9.39
C ARG A 211 -3.95 18.24 9.91
N GLU A 212 -4.21 19.51 9.74
CA GLU A 212 -5.52 20.09 9.96
C GLU A 212 -6.45 19.74 8.81
N ILE A 213 -7.72 19.46 9.14
CA ILE A 213 -8.79 19.32 8.16
C ILE A 213 -9.85 20.37 8.51
N GLU A 214 -10.15 21.23 7.55
CA GLU A 214 -11.22 22.21 7.73
C GLU A 214 -12.57 21.49 7.90
N LYS A 215 -13.42 22.01 8.78
CA LYS A 215 -14.72 21.41 9.14
C LYS A 215 -15.61 21.11 7.92
N GLU A 216 -15.45 21.91 6.84
CA GLU A 216 -16.17 21.70 5.57
C GLU A 216 -15.73 20.47 4.77
N TYR A 217 -14.51 19.99 5.01
CA TYR A 217 -13.90 18.86 4.29
C TYR A 217 -13.80 17.59 5.15
N LEU A 218 -14.55 17.53 6.25
CA LEU A 218 -14.63 16.32 7.07
C LEU A 218 -15.31 15.20 6.30
N PRO A 219 -14.84 13.97 6.38
CA PRO A 219 -15.50 12.83 5.74
C PRO A 219 -16.85 12.57 6.39
N CYS A 220 -17.81 12.19 5.56
CA CYS A 220 -19.14 11.80 6.01
C CYS A 220 -19.23 10.28 6.03
N VAL A 221 -19.18 9.69 7.22
CA VAL A 221 -19.26 8.24 7.40
C VAL A 221 -20.67 7.83 7.78
N GLN A 222 -21.24 6.91 7.01
CA GLN A 222 -22.55 6.34 7.26
C GLN A 222 -22.40 4.84 7.56
N TRP A 223 -22.91 4.45 8.72
CA TRP A 223 -22.90 3.06 9.16
C TRP A 223 -24.15 2.33 8.71
N SER A 224 -24.02 1.06 8.29
CA SER A 224 -25.12 0.17 7.96
C SER A 224 -24.76 -1.28 8.30
N PHE A 225 -25.76 -2.09 8.52
CA PHE A 225 -25.60 -3.53 8.76
C PHE A 225 -26.43 -4.34 7.76
N PHE A 226 -26.04 -5.57 7.52
CA PHE A 226 -26.76 -6.49 6.64
C PHE A 226 -27.76 -7.31 7.46
N ASN A 227 -29.05 -7.22 7.13
CA ASN A 227 -30.11 -7.93 7.84
C ASN A 227 -30.45 -9.33 7.28
N GLY A 228 -29.56 -9.91 6.46
CA GLY A 228 -29.78 -11.16 5.75
C GLY A 228 -30.42 -11.01 4.37
N LYS A 229 -31.04 -9.86 4.06
CA LYS A 229 -31.67 -9.56 2.77
C LYS A 229 -31.16 -8.29 2.12
N GLN A 230 -30.96 -7.26 2.90
CA GLN A 230 -30.55 -5.94 2.43
C GLN A 230 -29.71 -5.20 3.49
N TRP A 231 -29.04 -4.15 3.05
CA TRP A 231 -28.33 -3.25 3.93
C TRP A 231 -29.30 -2.25 4.58
N GLU A 232 -29.27 -2.18 5.90
CA GLU A 232 -30.04 -1.22 6.69
C GLU A 232 -29.13 -0.19 7.32
N PHE A 233 -29.54 1.09 7.24
CA PHE A 233 -28.79 2.18 7.84
C PHE A 233 -28.97 2.23 9.36
N ILE A 234 -27.85 2.43 10.05
CA ILE A 234 -27.85 2.67 11.48
C ILE A 234 -28.29 4.13 11.72
N LYS A 235 -29.38 4.29 12.47
CA LYS A 235 -29.89 5.62 12.80
C LYS A 235 -28.89 6.36 13.70
N PRO A 236 -28.78 7.71 13.61
CA PRO A 236 -27.87 8.48 14.46
C PRO A 236 -28.02 8.20 15.96
N GLY A 237 -29.22 7.95 16.44
CA GLY A 237 -29.47 7.60 17.85
C GLY A 237 -28.99 6.21 18.27
N ASN A 238 -28.66 5.34 17.32
CA ASN A 238 -28.13 4.01 17.55
C ASN A 238 -26.59 3.98 17.46
N LEU A 239 -25.95 5.05 17.03
CA LEU A 239 -24.52 5.26 17.15
C LEU A 239 -24.28 5.88 18.54
N LEU A 240 -23.95 5.05 19.52
CA LEU A 240 -23.82 5.47 20.91
C LEU A 240 -22.59 6.35 21.13
N SER A 241 -21.51 6.06 20.44
CA SER A 241 -20.27 6.82 20.51
C SER A 241 -19.46 6.65 19.23
N ASP A 242 -18.91 7.74 18.73
CA ASP A 242 -17.87 7.75 17.71
C ASP A 242 -16.76 8.71 18.15
N THR A 243 -15.68 8.14 18.69
CA THR A 243 -14.50 8.91 19.09
C THR A 243 -13.44 8.93 17.99
N THR A 244 -13.73 8.34 16.83
CA THR A 244 -12.82 8.38 15.66
C THR A 244 -12.94 9.71 14.90
N GLY A 245 -14.04 10.45 15.11
CA GLY A 245 -14.33 11.66 14.35
C GLY A 245 -14.54 11.37 12.86
N ASN A 246 -15.42 10.43 12.54
CA ASN A 246 -15.64 9.97 11.16
C ASN A 246 -14.41 9.30 10.50
N LEU A 247 -13.77 8.38 11.18
CA LEU A 247 -12.58 7.63 10.72
C LEU A 247 -11.37 8.53 10.41
N LEU A 248 -11.19 9.59 11.18
CA LEU A 248 -10.02 10.45 11.10
C LEU A 248 -8.92 10.06 12.10
N ASN A 249 -9.33 9.59 13.27
CA ASN A 249 -8.42 9.37 14.39
C ASN A 249 -8.58 7.98 14.98
N THR A 250 -7.55 7.50 15.67
CA THR A 250 -7.65 6.32 16.51
C THR A 250 -8.76 6.52 17.55
N GLY A 251 -9.71 5.61 17.60
CA GLY A 251 -10.87 5.78 18.46
C GLY A 251 -11.78 4.58 18.50
N LEU A 252 -12.90 4.76 19.18
CA LEU A 252 -13.91 3.75 19.43
C LEU A 252 -15.22 4.16 18.72
N VAL A 253 -15.83 3.17 18.08
CA VAL A 253 -17.18 3.27 17.54
C VAL A 253 -18.06 2.26 18.28
N ASP A 254 -19.13 2.73 18.89
CA ASP A 254 -20.08 1.93 19.65
C ASP A 254 -21.46 2.01 18.98
N ILE A 255 -21.94 0.88 18.51
CA ILE A 255 -23.16 0.76 17.71
C ILE A 255 -24.15 -0.12 18.45
N LEU A 256 -25.38 0.37 18.62
CA LEU A 256 -26.52 -0.40 19.10
C LEU A 256 -27.38 -0.85 17.92
N LEU A 257 -27.56 -2.14 17.77
CA LEU A 257 -28.43 -2.69 16.73
C LEU A 257 -29.91 -2.59 17.16
N PRO A 258 -30.86 -2.49 16.21
CA PRO A 258 -32.27 -2.42 16.53
C PRO A 258 -32.82 -3.72 17.14
N SER A 259 -32.14 -4.84 16.93
CA SER A 259 -32.45 -6.15 17.49
C SER A 259 -31.16 -6.97 17.64
N PRO A 260 -31.15 -7.96 18.55
CA PRO A 260 -30.03 -8.89 18.66
C PRO A 260 -29.79 -9.62 17.33
N ILE A 261 -28.53 -9.93 17.05
CA ILE A 261 -28.14 -10.65 15.83
C ILE A 261 -28.72 -12.07 15.86
N SER A 262 -29.49 -12.40 14.82
CA SER A 262 -30.10 -13.72 14.61
C SER A 262 -29.38 -14.48 13.49
N GLU A 263 -29.59 -15.79 13.42
CA GLU A 263 -29.02 -16.65 12.36
C GLU A 263 -29.41 -16.16 10.94
N GLU A 264 -30.59 -15.55 10.79
CA GLU A 264 -31.05 -15.03 9.50
C GLU A 264 -30.24 -13.82 8.99
N MET A 265 -29.51 -13.14 9.87
CA MET A 265 -28.67 -11.98 9.54
C MET A 265 -27.24 -12.38 9.17
N LEU A 266 -26.90 -13.66 9.29
CA LEU A 266 -25.58 -14.16 8.98
C LEU A 266 -25.45 -14.51 7.51
N ASP A 267 -24.24 -14.46 7.00
CA ASP A 267 -23.92 -14.96 5.67
C ASP A 267 -23.73 -16.50 5.67
N ILE A 268 -23.34 -17.04 4.51
CA ILE A 268 -23.11 -18.50 4.32
C ILE A 268 -21.99 -19.02 5.21
N ASN A 269 -21.05 -18.15 5.62
CA ASN A 269 -19.92 -18.49 6.48
C ASN A 269 -20.24 -18.33 7.97
N GLY A 270 -21.41 -17.80 8.31
CA GLY A 270 -21.82 -17.51 9.67
C GLY A 270 -21.32 -16.17 10.22
N ASP A 271 -20.93 -15.25 9.34
CA ASP A 271 -20.47 -13.93 9.70
C ASP A 271 -21.59 -12.88 9.61
N PHE A 272 -21.66 -12.00 10.61
CA PHE A 272 -22.49 -10.81 10.58
C PHE A 272 -21.73 -9.65 9.92
N TRP A 273 -22.39 -8.94 9.01
CA TRP A 273 -21.74 -7.90 8.23
C TRP A 273 -22.16 -6.48 8.61
N LEU A 274 -21.15 -5.66 8.88
CA LEU A 274 -21.25 -4.23 9.14
C LEU A 274 -20.54 -3.47 8.02
N SER A 275 -21.05 -2.32 7.64
CA SER A 275 -20.49 -1.47 6.59
C SER A 275 -20.31 -0.04 7.07
N ALA A 276 -19.16 0.53 6.81
CA ALA A 276 -18.89 1.97 6.90
C ALA A 276 -18.76 2.53 5.49
N LYS A 277 -19.67 3.40 5.09
CA LYS A 277 -19.67 4.08 3.80
C LYS A 277 -19.23 5.51 3.96
N VAL A 278 -18.28 5.94 3.16
CA VAL A 278 -17.82 7.32 3.10
C VAL A 278 -18.39 7.95 1.84
N SER A 279 -19.26 8.92 2.01
CA SER A 279 -19.98 9.56 0.89
C SER A 279 -19.34 10.85 0.40
N CYS A 280 -18.41 11.44 1.16
CA CYS A 280 -17.71 12.67 0.79
C CYS A 280 -16.30 12.70 1.40
N HIS A 281 -15.38 13.37 0.72
CA HIS A 281 -14.03 13.66 1.19
C HIS A 281 -13.22 12.43 1.64
N THR A 282 -13.33 11.31 0.93
CA THR A 282 -12.61 10.05 1.23
C THR A 282 -11.10 10.23 1.30
N GLN A 283 -10.54 11.16 0.53
CA GLN A 283 -9.11 11.50 0.55
C GLN A 283 -8.64 12.06 1.91
N ASN A 284 -9.57 12.48 2.76
CA ASN A 284 -9.27 13.01 4.09
C ASN A 284 -9.34 11.94 5.18
N CYS A 285 -9.88 10.76 4.91
CA CYS A 285 -9.83 9.64 5.85
C CYS A 285 -8.40 9.22 6.15
N SER A 286 -8.13 8.87 7.40
CA SER A 286 -6.87 8.25 7.79
C SER A 286 -6.82 6.79 7.38
N SER A 287 -5.60 6.26 7.18
CA SER A 287 -5.41 4.84 6.92
C SER A 287 -5.68 4.02 8.18
N ILE A 288 -6.51 2.99 8.05
CA ILE A 288 -6.77 2.03 9.13
C ILE A 288 -5.59 1.07 9.20
N ARG A 289 -4.99 0.92 10.39
CA ARG A 289 -3.95 -0.07 10.66
C ARG A 289 -4.56 -1.40 11.11
N ASN A 290 -5.38 -1.33 12.15
CA ASN A 290 -6.05 -2.49 12.71
C ASN A 290 -7.45 -2.11 13.21
N VAL A 291 -8.32 -3.14 13.34
CA VAL A 291 -9.64 -3.02 13.95
C VAL A 291 -9.80 -4.12 14.98
N TYR A 292 -10.21 -3.79 16.17
CA TYR A 292 -10.39 -4.71 17.28
C TYR A 292 -11.82 -4.68 17.79
N LEU A 293 -12.31 -5.85 18.22
CA LEU A 293 -13.63 -6.01 18.85
C LEU A 293 -13.53 -5.89 20.37
N ASN A 294 -14.65 -5.49 20.97
CA ASN A 294 -14.85 -5.46 22.42
C ASN A 294 -13.79 -4.63 23.18
N PRO A 295 -13.48 -3.41 22.76
CA PRO A 295 -12.51 -2.57 23.45
C PRO A 295 -13.04 -2.15 24.82
N VAL A 296 -12.12 -2.06 25.77
CA VAL A 296 -12.40 -1.57 27.13
C VAL A 296 -11.47 -0.40 27.43
N LYS A 297 -12.02 0.68 27.96
CA LYS A 297 -11.22 1.80 28.44
C LYS A 297 -10.81 1.55 29.88
N ALA A 298 -9.52 1.52 30.15
CA ALA A 298 -8.95 1.37 31.47
C ALA A 298 -8.22 2.64 31.91
N ARG A 299 -8.21 2.91 33.19
CA ARG A 299 -7.41 3.96 33.82
C ARG A 299 -6.43 3.29 34.77
N LEU A 300 -5.19 3.73 34.72
CA LEU A 300 -4.18 3.30 35.64
C LEU A 300 -4.44 3.96 37.02
N GLU A 301 -4.62 3.16 38.03
CA GLU A 301 -4.61 3.60 39.42
C GLU A 301 -3.29 3.16 40.06
N ILE A 302 -2.53 4.11 40.56
CA ILE A 302 -1.23 3.88 41.15
C ILE A 302 -1.38 4.03 42.67
N PRO A 303 -1.06 2.99 43.46
CA PRO A 303 -0.99 3.12 44.91
C PRO A 303 0.07 4.16 45.31
N GLU A 304 -0.19 4.96 46.33
CA GLU A 304 0.71 6.01 46.84
C GLU A 304 2.16 5.48 47.12
N GLU A 305 2.27 4.22 47.50
CA GLU A 305 3.55 3.55 47.79
C GLU A 305 4.39 3.32 46.48
N MET A 306 3.77 3.33 45.30
CA MET A 306 4.41 3.08 44.01
C MET A 306 4.60 4.34 43.16
N GLU A 307 4.18 5.52 43.60
CA GLU A 307 4.32 6.78 42.85
C GLU A 307 5.77 7.08 42.45
N ALA A 308 6.74 6.71 43.30
CA ALA A 308 8.16 6.89 43.05
C ALA A 308 8.72 5.98 41.93
N LEU A 309 7.98 4.95 41.52
CA LEU A 309 8.38 3.99 40.49
C LEU A 309 7.80 4.32 39.11
N ILE A 310 7.02 5.39 39.00
CA ILE A 310 6.45 5.81 37.74
C ILE A 310 7.58 6.36 36.86
N SER A 311 7.89 5.63 35.80
CA SER A 311 8.85 6.06 34.79
C SER A 311 8.11 6.32 33.46
N GLU A 312 8.72 7.12 32.59
CA GLU A 312 8.24 7.36 31.22
C GLU A 312 8.08 6.05 30.40
N GLU A 313 8.71 4.96 30.83
CA GLU A 313 8.63 3.65 30.18
C GLU A 313 7.23 3.04 30.22
N LEU A 314 6.39 3.37 31.21
CA LEU A 314 5.00 2.89 31.29
C LEU A 314 4.13 3.41 30.13
N GLU A 315 4.46 4.56 29.58
CA GLU A 315 3.72 5.13 28.43
C GLU A 315 3.97 4.36 27.13
N SER A 316 5.08 3.66 27.01
CA SER A 316 5.46 2.94 25.78
C SER A 316 4.96 1.50 25.73
N PHE A 317 4.40 0.97 26.82
CA PHE A 317 3.98 -0.42 26.88
C PHE A 317 2.77 -0.69 25.97
N THR A 318 2.89 -1.74 25.18
CA THR A 318 1.81 -2.36 24.41
C THR A 318 1.99 -3.87 24.48
N GLY A 319 0.91 -4.62 24.44
CA GLY A 319 0.97 -6.08 24.41
C GLY A 319 0.04 -6.77 25.39
N LEU A 320 0.39 -8.00 25.72
CA LEU A 320 -0.41 -8.84 26.62
C LEU A 320 -0.34 -8.34 28.06
N VAL A 321 -1.51 -8.18 28.67
CA VAL A 321 -1.69 -7.81 30.08
C VAL A 321 -2.30 -9.00 30.81
N SER A 322 -1.88 -9.26 32.05
CA SER A 322 -2.44 -10.33 32.88
C SER A 322 -3.54 -9.83 33.80
N PHE A 323 -4.49 -10.69 34.08
CA PHE A 323 -5.51 -10.42 35.09
C PHE A 323 -4.97 -10.64 36.49
N GLU A 324 -5.29 -9.77 37.44
CA GLU A 324 -5.07 -10.01 38.85
C GLU A 324 -5.93 -11.20 39.36
N LYS A 325 -7.18 -11.27 38.89
CA LYS A 325 -8.13 -12.36 39.16
C LYS A 325 -8.70 -12.88 37.86
N SER A 326 -8.67 -14.21 37.69
CA SER A 326 -9.30 -14.86 36.53
C SER A 326 -10.80 -14.55 36.47
N MET A 327 -11.28 -14.12 35.31
CA MET A 327 -12.70 -13.87 35.08
C MET A 327 -13.26 -14.91 34.11
N PRO A 328 -14.40 -15.54 34.44
CA PRO A 328 -15.04 -16.49 33.52
C PRO A 328 -15.41 -15.83 32.18
N GLY A 329 -15.04 -16.47 31.07
CA GLY A 329 -15.36 -15.97 29.72
C GLY A 329 -14.35 -15.00 29.14
N LEU A 330 -13.28 -14.65 29.85
CA LEU A 330 -12.17 -13.86 29.32
C LEU A 330 -10.90 -14.69 29.32
N THR A 331 -10.27 -14.81 28.15
CA THR A 331 -9.02 -15.56 27.98
C THR A 331 -7.80 -14.66 28.09
N ASP A 332 -7.81 -13.57 27.32
CA ASP A 332 -6.68 -12.66 27.16
C ASP A 332 -7.12 -11.20 27.13
N ILE A 333 -6.25 -10.31 27.60
CA ILE A 333 -6.37 -8.86 27.45
C ILE A 333 -5.10 -8.33 26.81
N TYR A 334 -5.27 -7.45 25.83
CA TYR A 334 -4.16 -6.77 25.16
C TYR A 334 -4.29 -5.26 25.31
N GLN A 335 -3.21 -4.60 25.70
CA GLN A 335 -3.09 -3.16 25.57
C GLN A 335 -2.64 -2.82 24.16
N ILE A 336 -3.54 -2.26 23.36
CA ILE A 336 -3.34 -2.01 21.94
C ILE A 336 -2.50 -0.75 21.71
N ILE A 337 -2.81 0.32 22.45
CA ILE A 337 -2.12 1.60 22.36
C ILE A 337 -1.42 1.93 23.67
N PRO A 338 -0.29 2.65 23.63
CA PRO A 338 0.36 3.14 24.83
C PRO A 338 -0.60 3.98 25.69
N ALA A 339 -0.44 3.92 27.01
CA ALA A 339 -1.15 4.80 27.90
C ALA A 339 -0.78 6.27 27.61
N LYS A 340 -1.75 7.17 27.69
CA LYS A 340 -1.56 8.60 27.44
C LYS A 340 -2.14 9.42 28.59
N GLY A 341 -1.57 10.62 28.82
CA GLY A 341 -2.06 11.58 29.79
C GLY A 341 -1.53 11.43 31.20
N GLY A 342 -0.54 10.56 31.41
CA GLY A 342 0.22 10.50 32.66
C GLY A 342 1.14 11.71 32.82
N ARG A 343 1.35 12.16 34.06
CA ARG A 343 2.34 13.20 34.42
C ARG A 343 3.18 12.70 35.57
N LEU A 344 4.45 13.06 35.56
CA LEU A 344 5.29 12.94 36.73
C LEU A 344 4.78 13.88 37.83
N PRO A 345 5.01 13.54 39.12
CA PRO A 345 4.70 14.44 40.21
C PRO A 345 5.31 15.82 40.00
N GLU A 346 4.52 16.86 40.22
CA GLU A 346 5.00 18.25 40.05
C GLU A 346 6.03 18.60 41.13
N THR A 347 7.06 19.32 40.73
CA THR A 347 7.99 19.89 41.71
C THR A 347 7.32 21.00 42.52
N PRO A 348 7.77 21.32 43.75
CA PRO A 348 7.21 22.42 44.54
C PRO A 348 7.28 23.78 43.84
N GLU A 349 8.25 23.96 42.92
CA GLU A 349 8.39 25.17 42.12
C GLU A 349 7.36 25.23 40.99
N ASP A 350 7.16 24.13 40.27
CA ASP A 350 6.12 24.00 39.23
C ASP A 350 4.72 24.19 39.82
N MET A 351 4.46 23.59 40.98
CA MET A 351 3.20 23.76 41.71
C MET A 351 2.93 25.22 42.10
N ARG A 352 3.93 25.95 42.56
CA ARG A 352 3.78 27.37 42.86
C ARG A 352 3.48 28.20 41.63
N LEU A 353 4.16 27.90 40.53
CA LEU A 353 3.96 28.58 39.26
C LEU A 353 2.53 28.33 38.76
N GLN A 354 2.09 27.07 38.77
CA GLN A 354 0.75 26.66 38.34
C GLN A 354 -0.35 27.32 39.20
N ILE A 355 -0.22 27.31 40.53
CA ILE A 355 -1.15 27.96 41.43
C ILE A 355 -1.23 29.47 41.11
N THR A 356 -0.09 30.12 40.87
CA THR A 356 -0.06 31.55 40.51
C THR A 356 -0.78 31.82 39.21
N GLN A 357 -0.59 30.99 38.22
CA GLN A 357 -1.26 31.07 36.91
C GLN A 357 -2.77 30.84 37.07
N GLU A 358 -3.17 29.78 37.80
CA GLU A 358 -4.58 29.47 38.05
C GLU A 358 -5.31 30.56 38.82
N MET A 359 -4.66 31.18 39.79
CA MET A 359 -5.20 32.35 40.50
C MET A 359 -5.35 33.55 39.57
N SER A 360 -4.49 33.73 38.58
CA SER A 360 -4.54 34.83 37.62
C SER A 360 -5.76 34.71 36.68
N HIS A 361 -5.89 33.57 35.99
CA HIS A 361 -6.96 33.35 35.00
C HIS A 361 -8.24 32.75 35.59
N ARG A 362 -8.23 32.24 36.84
CA ARG A 362 -9.38 31.64 37.52
C ARG A 362 -10.13 30.61 36.67
N ASN A 363 -9.39 29.80 35.93
CA ASN A 363 -9.89 28.78 35.01
C ASN A 363 -10.82 29.35 33.91
N ARG A 364 -10.61 30.59 33.47
CA ARG A 364 -11.31 31.25 32.36
C ARG A 364 -10.31 31.81 31.38
N ALA A 365 -10.52 31.54 30.11
CA ALA A 365 -9.67 32.04 29.04
C ALA A 365 -10.22 33.41 28.56
N VAL A 366 -9.51 34.50 28.85
CA VAL A 366 -9.89 35.89 28.50
C VAL A 366 -8.76 36.56 27.74
N LEU A 367 -7.53 36.51 28.27
CA LEU A 367 -6.34 37.06 27.62
C LEU A 367 -5.62 35.99 26.78
N PRO A 368 -4.92 36.38 25.73
CA PRO A 368 -4.14 35.39 24.93
C PRO A 368 -3.27 34.45 25.78
N ARG A 369 -2.61 35.00 26.80
CA ARG A 369 -1.81 34.23 27.75
C ARG A 369 -2.62 33.20 28.54
N ASP A 370 -3.90 33.51 28.88
CA ASP A 370 -4.73 32.56 29.61
C ASP A 370 -5.01 31.31 28.76
N TYR A 371 -5.33 31.52 27.46
CA TYR A 371 -5.53 30.43 26.51
C TYR A 371 -4.30 29.53 26.42
N GLU A 372 -3.11 30.13 26.30
CA GLU A 372 -1.84 29.40 26.23
C GLU A 372 -1.57 28.62 27.52
N GLN A 373 -1.70 29.25 28.67
CA GLN A 373 -1.45 28.64 29.98
C GLN A 373 -2.41 27.51 30.31
N ILE A 374 -3.72 27.71 30.09
CA ILE A 374 -4.74 26.69 30.34
C ILE A 374 -4.50 25.48 29.42
N THR A 375 -4.14 25.71 28.16
CA THR A 375 -3.86 24.62 27.22
C THR A 375 -2.63 23.83 27.66
N LEU A 376 -1.53 24.48 27.97
CA LEU A 376 -0.30 23.82 28.43
C LEU A 376 -0.50 23.09 29.75
N ALA A 377 -1.31 23.67 30.67
CA ALA A 377 -1.63 23.06 31.94
C ALA A 377 -2.46 21.78 31.78
N GLN A 378 -3.41 21.74 30.85
CA GLN A 378 -4.33 20.62 30.68
C GLN A 378 -3.78 19.50 29.78
N PHE A 379 -3.01 19.83 28.76
CA PHE A 379 -2.55 18.90 27.76
C PHE A 379 -1.03 18.67 27.82
N PRO A 380 -0.56 17.63 28.54
CA PRO A 380 0.87 17.36 28.67
C PRO A 380 1.54 16.95 27.35
N GLU A 381 0.72 16.53 26.35
CA GLU A 381 1.18 16.22 25.00
C GLU A 381 1.60 17.45 24.19
N VAL A 382 1.21 18.67 24.67
CA VAL A 382 1.51 19.92 23.99
C VAL A 382 2.86 20.48 24.46
N GLU A 383 3.70 20.86 23.50
CA GLU A 383 5.00 21.49 23.78
C GLU A 383 4.90 23.00 23.82
N LYS A 384 4.18 23.59 22.87
CA LYS A 384 4.07 25.05 22.74
C LYS A 384 2.71 25.44 22.13
N VAL A 385 2.19 26.56 22.57
CA VAL A 385 0.95 27.15 22.06
C VAL A 385 1.18 28.61 21.75
N LEU A 386 0.57 29.11 20.70
CA LEU A 386 0.48 30.52 20.37
C LEU A 386 -0.97 30.90 20.18
N CYS A 387 -1.45 31.89 20.92
CA CYS A 387 -2.82 32.38 20.81
C CYS A 387 -2.89 33.62 19.90
N LEU A 388 -3.77 33.55 18.91
CA LEU A 388 -4.02 34.59 17.91
C LEU A 388 -5.45 35.10 18.01
N PRO A 389 -5.72 36.17 18.75
CA PRO A 389 -7.07 36.71 18.87
C PRO A 389 -7.49 37.43 17.59
N GLY A 390 -8.71 37.15 17.12
CA GLY A 390 -9.34 37.82 15.98
C GLY A 390 -8.80 37.38 14.62
N ILE A 391 -7.97 36.34 14.56
CA ILE A 391 -7.40 35.78 13.32
C ILE A 391 -7.95 34.36 13.18
N ASP A 392 -8.50 34.02 12.01
CA ASP A 392 -8.96 32.68 11.72
C ASP A 392 -7.85 31.78 11.16
N SER A 393 -8.11 30.50 10.99
CA SER A 393 -7.19 29.52 10.42
C SER A 393 -6.75 29.86 8.98
N LYS A 394 -7.44 30.76 8.31
CA LYS A 394 -7.15 31.26 6.95
C LYS A 394 -6.40 32.59 6.95
N ALA A 395 -5.87 33.02 8.09
CA ALA A 395 -5.16 34.29 8.25
C ALA A 395 -6.01 35.55 8.02
N GLN A 396 -7.33 35.42 8.11
CA GLN A 396 -8.24 36.57 7.94
C GLN A 396 -8.63 37.13 9.29
N ASN A 397 -8.74 38.47 9.38
CA ASN A 397 -9.28 39.13 10.55
C ASN A 397 -10.77 38.83 10.67
N ARG A 398 -11.14 38.02 11.64
CA ARG A 398 -12.51 37.59 11.88
C ARG A 398 -12.80 37.57 13.37
N SER A 399 -13.59 38.51 13.83
CA SER A 399 -14.06 38.55 15.23
C SER A 399 -15.50 38.04 15.29
N PRO A 400 -15.89 37.25 16.29
CA PRO A 400 -15.18 36.88 17.50
C PRO A 400 -14.58 35.44 17.39
N ILE A 401 -13.35 35.34 16.94
CA ILE A 401 -12.64 34.05 16.85
C ILE A 401 -11.28 34.14 17.56
N VAL A 402 -10.84 33.05 18.14
CA VAL A 402 -9.50 32.87 18.69
C VAL A 402 -8.90 31.61 18.09
N THR A 403 -7.73 31.76 17.46
CA THR A 403 -7.00 30.63 16.90
C THR A 403 -5.81 30.27 17.79
N LEU A 404 -5.71 29.01 18.16
CA LEU A 404 -4.62 28.43 18.91
C LEU A 404 -3.72 27.65 17.97
N VAL A 405 -2.47 28.07 17.81
CA VAL A 405 -1.47 27.31 17.07
C VAL A 405 -0.78 26.37 18.04
N VAL A 406 -0.97 25.07 17.86
CA VAL A 406 -0.54 24.05 18.81
C VAL A 406 0.58 23.22 18.24
N MET A 407 1.67 23.11 19.00
CA MET A 407 2.81 22.27 18.69
C MET A 407 2.85 21.09 19.67
N GLN A 408 2.77 19.86 19.14
CA GLN A 408 2.79 18.64 19.94
C GLN A 408 4.22 18.23 20.27
N LYS A 409 4.45 17.62 21.44
CA LYS A 409 5.75 17.04 21.81
C LYS A 409 6.10 15.90 20.86
N GLU A 410 7.29 15.93 20.28
CA GLU A 410 7.85 14.84 19.48
C GLU A 410 9.03 14.22 20.21
N LYS A 411 9.07 12.87 20.25
CA LYS A 411 10.20 12.14 20.85
C LYS A 411 11.47 12.28 20.02
N ASP A 412 11.32 12.27 18.69
CA ASP A 412 12.43 12.50 17.76
C ASP A 412 12.44 13.96 17.31
N LYS A 413 13.37 14.73 17.83
CA LYS A 413 13.54 16.17 17.53
C LYS A 413 13.93 16.47 16.08
N LYS A 414 14.25 15.43 15.28
CA LYS A 414 14.46 15.59 13.83
C LYS A 414 13.16 15.69 13.06
N ILE A 415 12.06 15.21 13.65
CA ILE A 415 10.73 15.29 13.04
C ILE A 415 10.13 16.65 13.38
N LEU A 416 9.53 17.29 12.37
CA LEU A 416 8.81 18.55 12.57
C LEU A 416 7.59 18.30 13.46
N PRO A 417 7.44 19.01 14.60
CA PRO A 417 6.35 18.79 15.54
C PRO A 417 5.03 19.31 14.98
N LEU A 418 4.25 18.39 14.42
CA LEU A 418 2.89 18.61 13.97
C LEU A 418 1.89 18.04 14.99
N CYS A 419 0.78 18.72 15.20
CA CYS A 419 -0.25 18.27 16.11
C CYS A 419 -1.19 17.26 15.46
N GLU A 420 -1.54 16.19 16.20
CA GLU A 420 -2.55 15.23 15.77
C GLU A 420 -3.94 15.92 15.76
N HIS A 421 -4.72 15.67 14.72
CA HIS A 421 -6.07 16.24 14.59
C HIS A 421 -6.97 15.98 15.81
N ARG A 422 -6.87 14.78 16.41
CA ARG A 422 -7.60 14.43 17.62
C ARG A 422 -7.26 15.33 18.81
N LEU A 423 -5.97 15.68 18.95
CA LEU A 423 -5.53 16.57 20.03
C LEU A 423 -6.07 17.99 19.81
N LEU A 424 -6.06 18.46 18.56
CA LEU A 424 -6.65 19.78 18.22
C LEU A 424 -8.13 19.85 18.58
N MET A 425 -8.94 18.85 18.21
CA MET A 425 -10.36 18.79 18.59
C MET A 425 -10.56 18.79 20.10
N ARG A 426 -9.77 18.00 20.85
CA ARG A 426 -9.85 17.97 22.33
C ARG A 426 -9.52 19.33 22.94
N ILE A 427 -8.58 20.06 22.36
CA ILE A 427 -8.20 21.41 22.80
C ILE A 427 -9.35 22.40 22.50
N GLU A 428 -9.92 22.36 21.29
CA GLU A 428 -11.06 23.20 20.91
C GLU A 428 -12.23 23.04 21.88
N ASP A 429 -12.64 21.79 22.13
CA ASP A 429 -13.74 21.47 23.04
C ASP A 429 -13.46 21.95 24.46
N TYR A 430 -12.27 21.63 25.00
CA TYR A 430 -11.92 21.99 26.37
C TYR A 430 -11.79 23.50 26.58
N ILE A 431 -11.12 24.19 25.66
CA ILE A 431 -10.95 25.64 25.75
C ILE A 431 -12.24 26.37 25.44
N GLY A 432 -13.07 25.83 24.54
CA GLY A 432 -14.42 26.34 24.26
C GLY A 432 -15.27 26.41 25.52
N ASP A 433 -15.20 25.39 26.39
CA ASP A 433 -15.92 25.39 27.69
C ASP A 433 -15.40 26.44 28.70
N LYS A 434 -14.13 26.89 28.55
CA LYS A 434 -13.48 27.89 29.42
C LYS A 434 -13.59 29.32 28.88
N THR A 435 -14.08 29.45 27.65
CA THR A 435 -14.21 30.73 26.92
C THR A 435 -15.62 31.24 26.94
N SER A 436 -15.81 32.50 26.57
CA SER A 436 -17.15 33.07 26.39
C SER A 436 -17.91 32.32 25.28
N PRO A 437 -19.22 32.00 25.46
CA PRO A 437 -20.01 31.31 24.45
C PRO A 437 -20.15 32.06 23.12
N PHE A 438 -19.76 33.33 23.07
CA PHE A 438 -19.76 34.15 21.87
C PHE A 438 -18.44 34.09 21.07
N ILE A 439 -17.42 33.44 21.59
CA ILE A 439 -16.12 33.32 20.96
C ILE A 439 -15.97 31.88 20.41
N THR A 440 -15.65 31.77 19.14
CA THR A 440 -15.29 30.49 18.53
C THR A 440 -13.80 30.25 18.74
N VAL A 441 -13.43 29.06 19.18
CA VAL A 441 -12.05 28.64 19.33
C VAL A 441 -11.73 27.67 18.22
N ASP A 442 -10.67 27.95 17.47
CA ASP A 442 -10.10 27.05 16.47
C ASP A 442 -8.68 26.65 16.91
N ALA A 443 -8.34 25.37 16.81
CA ALA A 443 -6.99 24.90 17.07
C ALA A 443 -6.35 24.40 15.75
N ILE A 444 -5.15 24.89 15.45
CA ILE A 444 -4.42 24.58 14.23
C ILE A 444 -3.01 24.07 14.53
N THR A 445 -2.44 23.32 13.59
CA THR A 445 -1.03 22.96 13.64
C THR A 445 -0.17 24.07 13.03
N PRO A 446 1.13 24.21 13.43
CA PRO A 446 2.01 25.18 12.80
C PRO A 446 2.20 24.88 11.30
N VAL A 447 2.45 25.93 10.53
CA VAL A 447 2.78 25.84 9.13
C VAL A 447 4.29 25.95 8.96
N TYR A 448 4.90 24.98 8.32
CA TYR A 448 6.33 24.97 8.01
C TYR A 448 6.55 25.46 6.59
N GLU A 449 7.39 26.48 6.47
CA GLU A 449 7.74 27.09 5.19
C GLU A 449 9.17 26.72 4.82
N GLU A 450 9.34 26.01 3.72
CA GLU A 450 10.64 25.54 3.27
C GLU A 450 11.47 26.64 2.65
N VAL A 451 12.75 26.67 3.02
CA VAL A 451 13.74 27.59 2.50
C VAL A 451 14.86 26.83 1.83
N THR A 452 15.06 27.08 0.55
CA THR A 452 16.17 26.54 -0.25
C THR A 452 17.18 27.64 -0.52
N VAL A 453 18.42 27.42 -0.15
CA VAL A 453 19.52 28.35 -0.42
C VAL A 453 20.26 27.90 -1.68
N CYS A 454 20.50 28.85 -2.58
CA CYS A 454 21.32 28.67 -3.76
C CYS A 454 22.55 29.58 -3.62
N CYS A 455 23.75 29.01 -3.56
CA CYS A 455 24.96 29.80 -3.50
C CYS A 455 26.08 29.22 -4.36
N ASN A 456 26.95 30.14 -4.85
CA ASN A 456 28.15 29.79 -5.58
C ASN A 456 29.36 30.10 -4.69
N LEU A 457 30.12 29.07 -4.33
CA LEU A 457 31.19 29.09 -3.35
C LEU A 457 32.55 29.06 -4.06
N ARG A 458 33.40 30.01 -3.72
CA ARG A 458 34.82 29.98 -4.10
C ARG A 458 35.64 29.38 -2.97
N ILE A 459 36.26 28.23 -3.21
CA ILE A 459 37.00 27.47 -2.20
C ILE A 459 38.49 27.56 -2.40
N LYS A 460 39.26 27.39 -1.31
CA LYS A 460 40.72 27.30 -1.33
C LYS A 460 41.16 25.97 -1.93
N PRO A 461 42.20 25.92 -2.76
CA PRO A 461 42.75 24.66 -3.27
C PRO A 461 43.29 23.78 -2.14
N GLY A 462 43.13 22.47 -2.28
CA GLY A 462 43.68 21.48 -1.33
C GLY A 462 42.71 20.99 -0.24
N TYR A 463 41.51 21.50 -0.19
CA TYR A 463 40.48 21.01 0.73
C TYR A 463 39.53 20.02 0.03
N PRO A 464 39.07 18.97 0.73
CA PRO A 464 38.11 17.99 0.14
C PRO A 464 36.73 18.63 -0.06
N VAL A 465 36.31 18.72 -1.30
CA VAL A 465 35.05 19.37 -1.72
C VAL A 465 33.82 18.83 -0.98
N GLY A 466 33.73 17.53 -0.83
CA GLY A 466 32.56 16.91 -0.18
C GLY A 466 32.40 17.26 1.28
N ASP A 467 33.50 17.49 2.00
CA ASP A 467 33.46 17.89 3.40
C ASP A 467 33.04 19.35 3.54
N ILE A 468 33.53 20.23 2.63
CA ILE A 468 33.14 21.64 2.59
C ILE A 468 31.64 21.76 2.33
N LEU A 469 31.11 21.01 1.36
CA LEU A 469 29.68 21.05 1.05
C LEU A 469 28.84 20.61 2.25
N ARG A 470 29.19 19.52 2.92
CA ARG A 470 28.49 19.05 4.12
C ARG A 470 28.55 20.07 5.27
N GLN A 471 29.71 20.66 5.51
CA GLN A 471 29.85 21.70 6.53
C GLN A 471 29.03 22.95 6.20
N THR A 472 29.03 23.35 4.93
CA THR A 472 28.25 24.50 4.48
C THR A 472 26.75 24.24 4.60
N GLU A 473 26.29 23.07 4.20
CA GLU A 473 24.90 22.66 4.35
C GLU A 473 24.46 22.64 5.82
N ALA A 474 25.28 22.09 6.72
CA ALA A 474 25.02 22.12 8.15
C ALA A 474 24.92 23.53 8.71
N ARG A 475 25.79 24.45 8.27
CA ARG A 475 25.78 25.87 8.70
C ARG A 475 24.57 26.61 8.17
N ILE A 476 24.17 26.37 6.92
CA ILE A 476 22.93 26.92 6.34
C ILE A 476 21.72 26.44 7.13
N ASN A 477 21.65 25.13 7.38
CA ASN A 477 20.57 24.53 8.16
C ASN A 477 20.47 25.14 9.56
N ASN A 478 21.60 25.33 10.20
CA ASN A 478 21.66 25.93 11.54
C ASN A 478 21.31 27.43 11.55
N CYS A 479 21.62 28.17 10.49
CA CYS A 479 21.20 29.56 10.35
C CYS A 479 19.69 29.70 10.19
N ILE A 480 19.07 28.83 9.39
CA ILE A 480 17.61 28.84 9.13
C ILE A 480 16.85 28.30 10.34
N ALA A 481 17.29 27.18 10.92
CA ALA A 481 16.64 26.48 12.01
C ALA A 481 17.62 26.17 13.16
N PRO A 482 18.08 27.21 13.91
CA PRO A 482 19.06 27.04 14.98
C PRO A 482 18.59 26.13 16.13
N TRP A 483 17.32 25.96 16.27
CA TRP A 483 16.69 25.07 17.25
C TRP A 483 16.92 23.59 16.96
N ARG A 484 17.20 23.21 15.70
CA ARG A 484 17.42 21.79 15.33
C ARG A 484 18.71 21.22 15.94
N ASP A 485 19.82 21.95 15.85
CA ASP A 485 21.11 21.47 16.35
C ASP A 485 21.21 21.54 17.88
N LYS A 486 20.56 22.53 18.48
CA LYS A 486 20.54 22.72 19.93
C LYS A 486 19.51 21.86 20.64
N GLU A 487 18.74 21.10 19.88
CA GLU A 487 17.59 20.32 20.39
C GLU A 487 16.58 21.18 21.19
N GLU A 488 16.46 22.45 20.81
CA GLU A 488 15.51 23.40 21.37
C GLU A 488 14.15 23.32 20.67
N ILE A 489 13.14 23.95 21.24
CA ILE A 489 11.78 24.00 20.69
C ILE A 489 11.75 25.02 19.54
N PRO A 490 11.11 24.70 18.40
CA PRO A 490 10.94 25.65 17.30
C PRO A 490 10.32 26.97 17.74
N VAL A 491 10.77 28.07 17.16
CA VAL A 491 10.27 29.40 17.48
C VAL A 491 9.36 29.90 16.36
N PHE A 492 8.14 30.29 16.71
CA PHE A 492 7.21 30.91 15.79
C PHE A 492 7.72 32.26 15.31
N GLY A 493 7.57 32.54 14.03
CA GLY A 493 7.88 33.85 13.46
C GLY A 493 9.37 34.20 13.37
N LEU A 494 10.29 33.23 13.61
CA LEU A 494 11.74 33.48 13.53
C LEU A 494 12.11 33.83 12.08
N SER A 495 12.84 34.94 11.92
CA SER A 495 13.38 35.42 10.64
C SER A 495 14.90 35.40 10.66
N PHE A 496 15.53 35.33 9.49
CA PHE A 496 16.99 35.49 9.35
C PHE A 496 17.33 36.48 8.22
N SER A 497 18.51 37.07 8.30
CA SER A 497 18.96 37.98 7.27
C SER A 497 19.99 37.32 6.32
N SER A 498 20.10 37.86 5.11
CA SER A 498 21.12 37.44 4.17
C SER A 498 22.53 37.64 4.74
N THR A 499 22.71 38.63 5.63
CA THR A 499 23.99 38.90 6.29
C THR A 499 24.36 37.79 7.27
N ASP A 500 23.37 37.30 8.06
CA ASP A 500 23.58 36.20 9.00
C ASP A 500 23.97 34.93 8.25
N LEU A 501 23.24 34.67 7.15
CA LEU A 501 23.49 33.51 6.29
C LEU A 501 24.88 33.58 5.64
N TYR A 502 25.23 34.75 5.08
CA TYR A 502 26.57 35.00 4.50
C TYR A 502 27.68 34.81 5.52
N THR A 503 27.52 35.36 6.73
CA THR A 503 28.50 35.25 7.81
C THR A 503 28.65 33.79 8.25
N SER A 504 27.54 33.09 8.45
CA SER A 504 27.54 31.67 8.85
C SER A 504 28.27 30.78 7.83
N ILE A 505 28.02 30.98 6.53
CA ILE A 505 28.70 30.21 5.48
C ILE A 505 30.21 30.55 5.46
N ARG A 506 30.56 31.82 5.61
CA ARG A 506 31.95 32.29 5.52
C ARG A 506 32.83 31.94 6.74
N GLU A 507 32.22 31.56 7.85
CA GLU A 507 32.98 31.02 9.00
C GLU A 507 33.70 29.69 8.67
N CYS A 508 33.39 29.05 7.53
CA CYS A 508 34.17 27.91 7.04
C CYS A 508 35.50 28.39 6.48
N GLU A 509 36.60 27.99 7.10
CA GLU A 509 37.98 28.45 6.74
C GLU A 509 38.37 28.13 5.29
N ALA A 510 37.75 27.11 4.71
CA ALA A 510 37.99 26.68 3.34
C ALA A 510 37.32 27.58 2.29
N ILE A 511 36.33 28.41 2.67
CA ILE A 511 35.60 29.30 1.76
C ILE A 511 36.30 30.65 1.70
N VAL A 512 36.66 31.07 0.48
CA VAL A 512 37.30 32.38 0.22
C VAL A 512 36.23 33.45 0.05
N ASP A 513 35.22 33.18 -0.76
CA ASP A 513 34.16 34.14 -1.06
C ASP A 513 32.87 33.42 -1.54
N ILE A 514 31.77 34.15 -1.58
CA ILE A 514 30.49 33.72 -2.07
C ILE A 514 30.07 34.69 -3.19
N ASP A 515 30.04 34.22 -4.42
CA ASP A 515 29.77 35.08 -5.57
C ASP A 515 28.27 35.31 -5.76
N ILE A 516 27.46 34.28 -5.57
CA ILE A 516 25.99 34.34 -5.69
C ILE A 516 25.40 33.77 -4.40
N LEU A 517 24.45 34.46 -3.81
CA LEU A 517 23.66 34.00 -2.69
C LEU A 517 22.19 34.37 -2.96
N SER A 518 21.38 33.41 -3.28
CA SER A 518 19.95 33.59 -3.45
C SER A 518 19.16 32.60 -2.58
N VAL A 519 17.97 32.98 -2.23
CA VAL A 519 17.09 32.19 -1.38
C VAL A 519 15.76 32.01 -2.09
N ALA A 520 15.30 30.77 -2.16
CA ALA A 520 13.96 30.43 -2.58
C ALA A 520 13.14 30.00 -1.34
N HIS A 521 12.05 30.70 -1.10
CA HIS A 521 11.20 30.52 0.07
C HIS A 521 9.80 30.12 -0.36
N VAL A 522 9.31 28.98 0.13
CA VAL A 522 7.94 28.50 -0.10
C VAL A 522 7.03 29.21 0.88
N VAL A 523 6.32 30.21 0.39
CA VAL A 523 5.49 31.11 1.20
C VAL A 523 4.07 30.57 1.26
N TYR A 524 3.53 30.46 2.46
CA TYR A 524 2.13 30.15 2.70
C TYR A 524 1.25 31.40 2.53
N THR A 525 0.15 31.28 1.83
CA THR A 525 -0.85 32.33 1.72
C THR A 525 -2.27 31.75 1.74
N ALA A 526 -3.19 32.48 2.30
CA ALA A 526 -4.61 32.15 2.32
C ALA A 526 -5.39 33.26 1.61
N LYS A 527 -5.39 33.24 0.26
CA LYS A 527 -6.22 34.13 -0.56
C LYS A 527 -7.48 33.41 -1.00
N ASP A 528 -8.60 34.13 -1.08
CA ASP A 528 -9.88 33.67 -1.63
C ASP A 528 -10.39 32.36 -1.01
N GLN A 529 -10.26 32.23 0.32
CA GLN A 529 -10.68 31.07 1.11
C GLN A 529 -9.92 29.76 0.82
N GLN A 530 -8.88 29.80 0.00
CA GLN A 530 -8.01 28.64 -0.26
C GLN A 530 -6.62 28.83 0.34
N LYS A 531 -6.13 27.79 1.01
CA LYS A 531 -4.74 27.71 1.44
C LYS A 531 -3.88 27.42 0.21
N SER A 532 -2.93 28.28 -0.09
CA SER A 532 -2.04 28.10 -1.22
C SER A 532 -0.60 28.39 -0.85
N TYR A 533 0.31 27.81 -1.58
CA TYR A 533 1.74 28.02 -1.44
C TYR A 533 2.29 28.58 -2.74
N TYR A 534 3.17 29.56 -2.67
CA TYR A 534 3.89 30.08 -3.81
C TYR A 534 5.38 30.25 -3.49
N LEU A 535 6.20 30.15 -4.53
CA LEU A 535 7.64 30.29 -4.41
C LEU A 535 8.02 31.75 -4.52
N ASN A 536 8.58 32.31 -3.44
CA ASN A 536 9.19 33.64 -3.45
C ASN A 536 10.69 33.49 -3.62
N ARG A 537 11.27 34.22 -4.60
CA ARG A 537 12.72 34.22 -4.85
C ARG A 537 13.29 35.56 -4.46
N TYR A 538 14.33 35.54 -3.65
CA TYR A 538 15.10 36.72 -3.30
C TYR A 538 16.21 36.98 -4.31
N PRO A 539 16.70 38.25 -4.43
CA PRO A 539 17.65 38.65 -5.48
C PRO A 539 18.93 37.82 -5.49
N GLU A 540 19.46 37.57 -6.69
CA GLU A 540 20.67 36.76 -6.90
C GLU A 540 21.99 37.53 -6.57
N GLU A 541 21.95 38.85 -6.42
CA GLU A 541 23.14 39.62 -6.11
C GLU A 541 23.54 39.46 -4.64
N ALA A 542 24.68 38.82 -4.39
CA ALA A 542 25.20 38.49 -3.06
C ALA A 542 25.39 39.69 -2.10
N ARG A 543 25.30 40.91 -2.60
CA ARG A 543 25.53 42.15 -1.82
C ARG A 543 24.24 42.88 -1.46
N GLN A 544 23.09 42.42 -1.90
CA GLN A 544 21.82 43.02 -1.48
C GLN A 544 21.37 42.40 -0.14
N ASN A 545 21.23 43.27 0.86
CA ASN A 545 20.67 42.83 2.13
C ASN A 545 19.18 42.58 1.99
N PHE A 546 18.75 41.36 2.26
CA PHE A 546 17.34 40.98 2.33
C PHE A 546 17.06 40.23 3.64
N ASN A 547 15.83 40.28 4.07
CA ASN A 547 15.35 39.57 5.25
C ASN A 547 14.32 38.51 4.82
N VAL A 548 14.51 37.26 5.24
CA VAL A 548 13.59 36.19 5.04
C VAL A 548 12.78 36.02 6.31
N SER A 549 11.50 36.34 6.23
CA SER A 549 10.56 36.20 7.35
C SER A 549 9.42 35.25 6.96
N PRO A 550 8.89 34.49 7.91
CA PRO A 550 7.70 33.70 7.66
C PRO A 550 6.54 34.56 7.15
N SER A 551 5.68 33.97 6.35
CA SER A 551 4.53 34.67 5.75
C SER A 551 3.49 35.11 6.80
N GLN A 552 3.37 34.33 7.88
CA GLN A 552 2.47 34.59 8.98
C GLN A 552 3.20 34.40 10.33
N PRO A 553 2.72 35.05 11.43
CA PRO A 553 3.38 34.99 12.73
C PRO A 553 3.49 33.58 13.33
N TRP A 554 2.68 32.65 12.89
CA TRP A 554 2.67 31.25 13.33
C TRP A 554 3.40 30.29 12.39
N CYS A 555 3.90 30.80 11.25
CA CYS A 555 4.73 30.00 10.37
C CYS A 555 6.15 29.89 10.91
N ILE A 556 6.79 28.79 10.58
CA ILE A 556 8.16 28.45 11.00
C ILE A 556 8.98 28.17 9.75
N LEU A 557 10.11 28.86 9.62
CA LEU A 557 11.06 28.59 8.54
C LEU A 557 11.83 27.31 8.83
N VAL A 558 11.92 26.45 7.82
CA VAL A 558 12.69 25.21 7.89
C VAL A 558 13.58 25.08 6.65
N PRO A 559 14.81 24.56 6.81
CA PRO A 559 15.66 24.28 5.67
C PRO A 559 15.03 23.17 4.82
N SER A 560 15.07 23.33 3.52
CA SER A 560 14.75 22.27 2.56
C SER A 560 15.73 21.10 2.72
N ASP A 561 15.31 19.90 2.36
CA ASP A 561 16.15 18.70 2.36
C ASP A 561 17.41 18.85 1.48
N ARG A 562 17.42 19.85 0.59
CA ARG A 562 18.49 20.05 -0.39
C ARG A 562 18.69 21.52 -0.69
N HIS A 563 19.93 21.98 -0.53
CA HIS A 563 20.38 23.29 -0.97
C HIS A 563 21.15 23.16 -2.29
N LEU A 564 21.14 24.23 -3.09
CA LEU A 564 21.86 24.28 -4.38
C LEU A 564 23.22 24.94 -4.16
N LEU A 565 24.24 24.15 -3.89
CA LEU A 565 25.59 24.60 -3.62
C LEU A 565 26.48 24.36 -4.85
N TYR A 566 26.96 25.42 -5.49
CA TYR A 566 27.86 25.37 -6.62
C TYR A 566 29.28 25.77 -6.16
N ILE A 567 30.28 25.17 -6.78
CA ILE A 567 31.67 25.47 -6.49
C ILE A 567 32.34 26.04 -7.74
N ASP A 568 32.85 27.23 -7.64
CA ASP A 568 33.70 27.84 -8.66
C ASP A 568 35.16 27.47 -8.37
N GLN A 569 35.63 26.40 -9.01
CA GLN A 569 37.06 26.07 -9.06
C GLN A 569 37.65 26.71 -10.30
N LYS A 570 38.19 27.92 -10.17
CA LYS A 570 39.13 28.42 -11.17
C LYS A 570 40.46 27.69 -11.00
N ASP A 571 40.51 26.45 -11.47
CA ASP A 571 41.77 25.76 -11.65
C ASP A 571 42.33 26.15 -13.02
N GLU A 572 43.51 26.78 -13.04
CA GLU A 572 44.26 27.10 -14.26
C GLU A 572 44.46 25.86 -15.17
N LEU A 573 44.36 24.65 -14.61
CA LEU A 573 44.41 23.35 -15.31
C LEU A 573 43.11 22.99 -16.05
N LEU A 574 41.93 23.50 -15.65
CA LEU A 574 40.66 23.21 -16.30
C LEU A 574 40.39 24.14 -17.49
N GLU A 575 40.99 25.34 -17.53
CA GLU A 575 40.98 26.22 -18.71
C GLU A 575 41.65 25.58 -19.94
N GLN A 576 42.59 24.64 -19.71
CA GLN A 576 43.26 23.90 -20.80
C GLN A 576 42.44 22.70 -21.35
N LEU A 577 41.40 22.25 -20.66
CA LEU A 577 40.66 21.03 -21.01
C LEU A 577 39.26 21.28 -21.62
N GLU A 578 38.82 22.55 -21.77
CA GLU A 578 37.47 22.90 -22.28
C GLU A 578 36.33 22.06 -21.67
N LEU A 579 36.50 21.58 -20.43
CA LEU A 579 35.49 20.85 -19.71
C LEU A 579 34.51 21.85 -19.08
N GLY A 580 33.30 21.88 -19.60
CA GLY A 580 32.22 22.72 -19.10
C GLY A 580 31.95 22.48 -17.61
N TYR A 581 31.38 23.46 -16.97
CA TYR A 581 31.06 23.51 -15.54
C TYR A 581 30.49 22.20 -15.00
N LEU A 582 31.20 21.56 -14.10
CA LEU A 582 30.69 20.47 -13.30
C LEU A 582 30.08 21.07 -12.03
N GLY A 583 28.79 21.34 -12.07
CA GLY A 583 28.03 21.64 -10.84
C GLY A 583 27.83 20.34 -10.06
N VAL A 584 28.52 20.23 -8.90
CA VAL A 584 28.26 19.12 -7.97
C VAL A 584 27.27 19.64 -6.92
N GLY A 585 25.99 19.46 -7.20
CA GLY A 585 24.96 19.60 -6.17
C GLY A 585 24.89 18.33 -5.31
N SER A 586 24.27 18.41 -4.16
CA SER A 586 23.90 17.21 -3.37
C SER A 586 23.04 16.21 -4.15
N ASN A 587 22.65 16.57 -5.39
CA ASN A 587 21.97 15.75 -6.39
C ASN A 587 22.66 15.83 -7.74
N PHE A 588 22.96 14.70 -8.30
CA PHE A 588 23.25 14.58 -9.72
C PHE A 588 21.96 14.80 -10.52
N ILE A 589 21.86 15.93 -11.22
CA ILE A 589 20.85 16.09 -12.28
C ILE A 589 21.52 15.62 -13.56
N ILE A 590 21.21 14.39 -13.98
CA ILE A 590 21.52 13.94 -15.33
C ILE A 590 20.44 14.54 -16.23
N ASN A 591 20.75 15.64 -16.93
CA ASN A 591 19.95 16.07 -18.05
C ASN A 591 20.14 15.05 -19.18
N LYS A 592 19.01 14.42 -19.58
CA LYS A 592 18.92 13.66 -20.83
C LYS A 592 18.89 14.60 -22.00
#